data_b17ab323d29f4a31566435a79a031e39
#
_entry.id   b17ab323d29f4a31566435a79a031e39
#
_cell.length_a   1.000
_cell.length_b   1.000
_cell.length_c   1.000
_cell.angle_alpha   90.00
_cell.angle_beta   90.00
_cell.angle_gamma   90.00
#
_symmetry.space_group_name_H-M   'P 1'
#
loop_
_entity.id
_entity.type
_entity.pdbx_description
1 polymer ?
#
loop_
_entity_poly.entity_id
_entity_poly.type
_entity_poly.pdbx_seq_one_letter_code
_entity_poly.pdbx_strand_id
1 'polypeptide(L)'
;MKEHSQKIVKGVLIGISVIFFVLMLVMPLLEVIYRALKDGLESYQRALTAPNTLSALKVTLIATLLAVAVNTIFGLIASWLVTKFDFRGKNVLSTLIDIPFSISPVIAGLAYIMTFGRSGWAKPAIDWINDMLGTDIALVFSVPAVVLATIFVTFPFISREIIPVLYAQGRDEEEAAAMMGASWFTIFRKITFPHIRWGLLYGIILCAARAFGEFGAVYAVSKARGKTFTLPLEIDALYMAGSADSITQAFAVSSLLVGMALIMLILKNIVEYRGKRADR
;
A
#
# COMPACT_ATOMS: atom_id res chain seq x y z
N MET A 1 17.79 43.84 -17.59
CA MET A 1 17.59 43.79 -16.12
C MET A 1 16.59 42.71 -15.68
N LYS A 2 15.40 42.54 -16.30
CA LYS A 2 14.41 41.53 -15.90
C LYS A 2 14.90 40.08 -15.99
N GLU A 3 15.63 39.70 -17.01
CA GLU A 3 16.10 38.32 -17.23
C GLU A 3 17.16 37.86 -16.22
N HIS A 4 18.06 38.76 -15.83
CA HIS A 4 19.08 38.49 -14.82
C HIS A 4 18.44 38.28 -13.42
N SER A 5 17.49 39.16 -13.08
CA SER A 5 16.68 39.01 -11.83
C SER A 5 15.90 37.69 -11.77
N GLN A 6 15.30 37.23 -12.88
CA GLN A 6 14.61 35.96 -12.96
C GLN A 6 15.55 34.76 -12.78
N LYS A 7 16.78 34.81 -13.32
CA LYS A 7 17.79 33.76 -13.13
C LYS A 7 18.24 33.65 -11.67
N ILE A 8 18.41 34.78 -10.99
CA ILE A 8 18.77 34.80 -9.56
C ILE A 8 17.63 34.23 -8.71
N VAL A 9 16.41 34.70 -8.92
CA VAL A 9 15.23 34.21 -8.19
C VAL A 9 15.04 32.69 -8.39
N LYS A 10 15.17 32.21 -9.63
CA LYS A 10 15.15 30.78 -9.94
C LYS A 10 16.23 29.98 -9.20
N GLY A 11 17.46 30.49 -9.18
CA GLY A 11 18.59 29.87 -8.46
C GLY A 11 18.34 29.79 -6.95
N VAL A 12 17.83 30.87 -6.35
CA VAL A 12 17.49 30.93 -4.92
C VAL A 12 16.37 29.94 -4.57
N LEU A 13 15.30 29.91 -5.37
CA LEU A 13 14.19 28.99 -5.13
C LEU A 13 14.62 27.52 -5.26
N ILE A 14 15.45 27.18 -6.25
CA ILE A 14 16.02 25.84 -6.39
C ILE A 14 16.90 25.52 -5.17
N GLY A 15 17.76 26.44 -4.76
CA GLY A 15 18.64 26.26 -3.59
C GLY A 15 17.84 25.99 -2.31
N ILE A 16 16.81 26.79 -2.03
CA ILE A 16 15.94 26.61 -0.86
C ILE A 16 15.24 25.25 -0.93
N SER A 17 14.68 24.87 -2.10
CA SER A 17 14.01 23.59 -2.28
C SER A 17 14.96 22.41 -2.05
N VAL A 18 16.17 22.46 -2.63
CA VAL A 18 17.18 21.39 -2.45
C VAL A 18 17.60 21.27 -1.00
N ILE A 19 17.87 22.40 -0.32
CA ILE A 19 18.24 22.40 1.11
C ILE A 19 17.10 21.79 1.93
N PHE A 20 15.87 22.18 1.69
CA PHE A 20 14.70 21.61 2.37
C PHE A 20 14.61 20.10 2.17
N PHE A 21 14.74 19.60 0.94
CA PHE A 21 14.72 18.18 0.64
C PHE A 21 15.85 17.42 1.33
N VAL A 22 17.08 17.95 1.29
CA VAL A 22 18.24 17.33 1.94
C VAL A 22 18.00 17.23 3.46
N LEU A 23 17.60 18.33 4.10
CA LEU A 23 17.41 18.36 5.55
C LEU A 23 16.22 17.51 6.01
N MET A 24 15.11 17.51 5.27
CA MET A 24 13.88 16.84 5.69
C MET A 24 13.76 15.39 5.24
N LEU A 25 14.38 14.99 4.14
CA LEU A 25 14.28 13.64 3.61
C LEU A 25 15.61 12.88 3.68
N VAL A 26 16.70 13.46 3.20
CA VAL A 26 17.96 12.72 3.09
C VAL A 26 18.63 12.54 4.45
N MET A 27 18.70 13.59 5.28
CA MET A 27 19.34 13.50 6.59
C MET A 27 18.67 12.46 7.53
N PRO A 28 17.34 12.45 7.70
CA PRO A 28 16.70 11.41 8.54
C PRO A 28 16.94 9.98 8.02
N LEU A 29 16.96 9.76 6.71
CA LEU A 29 17.27 8.45 6.14
C LEU A 29 18.71 8.02 6.41
N LEU A 30 19.67 8.95 6.27
CA LEU A 30 21.07 8.70 6.60
C LEU A 30 21.24 8.40 8.09
N GLU A 31 20.54 9.12 8.97
CA GLU A 31 20.54 8.88 10.41
C GLU A 31 20.03 7.48 10.76
N VAL A 32 18.98 7.00 10.10
CA VAL A 32 18.48 5.62 10.28
C VAL A 32 19.59 4.62 9.94
N ILE A 33 20.26 4.77 8.80
CA ILE A 33 21.33 3.87 8.36
C ILE A 33 22.53 3.95 9.32
N TYR A 34 22.93 5.17 9.69
CA TYR A 34 24.04 5.38 10.62
C TYR A 34 23.81 4.71 11.96
N ARG A 35 22.64 4.93 12.57
CA ARG A 35 22.28 4.30 13.86
C ARG A 35 22.11 2.79 13.76
N ALA A 36 21.59 2.29 12.65
CA ALA A 36 21.46 0.86 12.40
C ALA A 36 22.81 0.13 12.42
N LEU A 37 23.88 0.78 11.99
CA LEU A 37 25.24 0.20 11.89
C LEU A 37 26.18 0.62 13.01
N LYS A 38 25.75 1.49 13.93
CA LYS A 38 26.58 2.09 14.96
C LYS A 38 27.25 1.04 15.87
N ASP A 39 26.53 -0.03 16.21
CA ASP A 39 27.01 -1.08 17.10
C ASP A 39 27.62 -2.29 16.35
N GLY A 40 27.96 -2.07 15.06
CA GLY A 40 28.63 -3.04 14.20
C GLY A 40 27.69 -4.00 13.45
N LEU A 41 28.28 -4.70 12.47
CA LEU A 41 27.54 -5.61 11.60
C LEU A 41 26.96 -6.83 12.32
N GLU A 42 27.60 -7.29 13.38
CA GLU A 42 27.11 -8.43 14.16
C GLU A 42 25.79 -8.10 14.88
N SER A 43 25.73 -6.91 15.50
CA SER A 43 24.51 -6.42 16.16
C SER A 43 23.39 -6.20 15.13
N TYR A 44 23.73 -5.66 13.96
CA TYR A 44 22.80 -5.49 12.84
C TYR A 44 22.21 -6.83 12.37
N GLN A 45 23.06 -7.84 12.11
CA GLN A 45 22.61 -9.17 11.70
C GLN A 45 21.72 -9.82 12.76
N ARG A 46 22.11 -9.71 14.04
CA ARG A 46 21.34 -10.23 15.18
C ARG A 46 19.94 -9.61 15.23
N ALA A 47 19.82 -8.30 15.03
CA ALA A 47 18.53 -7.60 14.98
C ALA A 47 17.64 -8.10 13.84
N LEU A 48 18.20 -8.30 12.64
CA LEU A 48 17.44 -8.75 11.47
C LEU A 48 17.05 -10.24 11.55
N THR A 49 17.85 -11.06 12.21
CA THR A 49 17.59 -12.50 12.37
C THR A 49 16.82 -12.84 13.64
N ALA A 50 16.49 -11.84 14.46
CA ALA A 50 15.70 -12.04 15.68
C ALA A 50 14.34 -12.70 15.35
N PRO A 51 13.87 -13.70 16.12
CA PRO A 51 12.64 -14.43 15.84
C PRO A 51 11.41 -13.53 15.65
N ASN A 52 11.30 -12.47 16.46
CA ASN A 52 10.21 -11.51 16.36
C ASN A 52 10.28 -10.68 15.07
N THR A 53 11.48 -10.24 14.67
CA THR A 53 11.71 -9.52 13.42
C THR A 53 11.38 -10.39 12.21
N LEU A 54 11.80 -11.64 12.18
CA LEU A 54 11.48 -12.58 11.10
C LEU A 54 9.98 -12.89 11.03
N SER A 55 9.32 -13.03 12.18
CA SER A 55 7.86 -13.18 12.24
C SER A 55 7.16 -11.94 11.71
N ALA A 56 7.59 -10.75 12.11
CA ALA A 56 7.04 -9.48 11.63
C ALA A 56 7.24 -9.28 10.12
N LEU A 57 8.43 -9.64 9.61
CA LEU A 57 8.70 -9.63 8.16
C LEU A 57 7.74 -10.58 7.41
N LYS A 58 7.56 -11.80 7.90
CA LYS A 58 6.63 -12.77 7.32
C LYS A 58 5.20 -12.25 7.30
N VAL A 59 4.71 -11.69 8.40
CA VAL A 59 3.36 -11.11 8.49
C VAL A 59 3.21 -9.94 7.52
N THR A 60 4.21 -9.05 7.46
CA THR A 60 4.21 -7.91 6.52
C THR A 60 4.14 -8.38 5.07
N LEU A 61 4.94 -9.36 4.68
CA LEU A 61 4.95 -9.91 3.32
C LEU A 61 3.62 -10.59 2.97
N ILE A 62 3.06 -11.40 3.87
CA ILE A 62 1.77 -12.07 3.68
C ILE A 62 0.66 -11.01 3.55
N ALA A 63 0.60 -10.04 4.46
CA ALA A 63 -0.42 -9.00 4.43
C ALA A 63 -0.34 -8.16 3.15
N THR A 64 0.87 -7.75 2.74
CA THR A 64 1.09 -7.01 1.51
C THR A 64 0.69 -7.82 0.28
N LEU A 65 1.15 -9.07 0.16
CA LEU A 65 0.87 -9.91 -0.99
C LEU A 65 -0.64 -10.15 -1.16
N LEU A 66 -1.31 -10.51 -0.07
CA LEU A 66 -2.77 -10.73 -0.09
C LEU A 66 -3.53 -9.43 -0.35
N ALA A 67 -3.13 -8.32 0.26
CA ALA A 67 -3.77 -7.04 0.02
C ALA A 67 -3.61 -6.60 -1.44
N VAL A 68 -2.42 -6.72 -2.01
CA VAL A 68 -2.18 -6.41 -3.43
C VAL A 68 -3.00 -7.30 -4.35
N ALA A 69 -3.04 -8.62 -4.09
CA ALA A 69 -3.81 -9.56 -4.90
C ALA A 69 -5.32 -9.23 -4.90
N VAL A 70 -5.89 -9.05 -3.71
CA VAL A 70 -7.31 -8.72 -3.54
C VAL A 70 -7.63 -7.35 -4.15
N ASN A 71 -6.83 -6.33 -3.85
CA ASN A 71 -7.03 -4.98 -4.37
C ASN A 71 -6.83 -4.89 -5.88
N THR A 72 -5.97 -5.74 -6.47
CA THR A 72 -5.82 -5.82 -7.92
C THR A 72 -7.10 -6.33 -8.57
N ILE A 73 -7.67 -7.40 -8.04
CA ILE A 73 -8.91 -7.99 -8.60
C ILE A 73 -10.08 -7.02 -8.41
N PHE A 74 -10.36 -6.62 -7.17
CA PHE A 74 -11.54 -5.79 -6.88
C PHE A 74 -11.36 -4.34 -7.35
N GLY A 75 -10.15 -3.78 -7.29
CA GLY A 75 -9.84 -2.47 -7.82
C GLY A 75 -10.01 -2.39 -9.33
N LEU A 76 -9.61 -3.44 -10.07
CA LEU A 76 -9.82 -3.54 -11.51
C LEU A 76 -11.31 -3.65 -11.86
N ILE A 77 -12.06 -4.52 -11.15
CA ILE A 77 -13.51 -4.66 -11.33
C ILE A 77 -14.22 -3.33 -11.04
N ALA A 78 -13.90 -2.69 -9.92
CA ALA A 78 -14.51 -1.41 -9.53
C ALA A 78 -14.20 -0.30 -10.55
N SER A 79 -12.95 -0.22 -11.02
CA SER A 79 -12.54 0.75 -12.04
C SER A 79 -13.30 0.54 -13.35
N TRP A 80 -13.42 -0.71 -13.77
CA TRP A 80 -14.14 -1.05 -14.99
C TRP A 80 -15.64 -0.75 -14.87
N LEU A 81 -16.28 -1.10 -13.76
CA LEU A 81 -17.67 -0.76 -13.46
C LEU A 81 -17.92 0.75 -13.53
N VAL A 82 -17.09 1.54 -12.86
CA VAL A 82 -17.24 3.01 -12.80
C VAL A 82 -16.98 3.67 -14.16
N THR A 83 -16.10 3.12 -14.99
CA THR A 83 -15.75 3.78 -16.27
C THR A 83 -16.60 3.34 -17.46
N LYS A 84 -16.94 2.05 -17.53
CA LYS A 84 -17.57 1.46 -18.74
C LYS A 84 -19.09 1.32 -18.63
N PHE A 85 -19.65 1.37 -17.41
CA PHE A 85 -21.09 1.21 -17.21
C PHE A 85 -21.71 2.48 -16.64
N ASP A 86 -22.96 2.74 -17.06
CA ASP A 86 -23.80 3.79 -16.52
C ASP A 86 -24.95 3.15 -15.71
N PHE A 87 -24.92 3.33 -14.40
CA PHE A 87 -25.90 2.76 -13.48
C PHE A 87 -26.23 3.72 -12.34
N ARG A 88 -27.41 3.55 -11.74
CA ARG A 88 -27.82 4.32 -10.57
C ARG A 88 -26.89 3.95 -9.40
N GLY A 89 -26.21 4.97 -8.81
CA GLY A 89 -25.25 4.77 -7.70
C GLY A 89 -23.78 4.76 -8.12
N LYS A 90 -23.47 4.98 -9.41
CA LYS A 90 -22.07 5.10 -9.90
C LYS A 90 -21.24 6.09 -9.10
N ASN A 91 -21.78 7.28 -8.82
CA ASN A 91 -21.10 8.31 -8.04
C ASN A 91 -20.90 7.87 -6.58
N VAL A 92 -21.87 7.14 -6.02
CA VAL A 92 -21.74 6.58 -4.65
C VAL A 92 -20.59 5.56 -4.61
N LEU A 93 -20.54 4.64 -5.58
CA LEU A 93 -19.45 3.66 -5.67
C LEU A 93 -18.09 4.36 -5.82
N SER A 94 -17.99 5.37 -6.66
CA SER A 94 -16.77 6.15 -6.84
C SER A 94 -16.32 6.83 -5.53
N THR A 95 -17.28 7.40 -4.78
CA THR A 95 -17.02 7.99 -3.46
C THR A 95 -16.59 6.92 -2.44
N LEU A 96 -17.23 5.74 -2.44
CA LEU A 96 -16.88 4.64 -1.54
C LEU A 96 -15.45 4.13 -1.77
N ILE A 97 -14.98 4.09 -3.02
CA ILE A 97 -13.59 3.74 -3.35
C ILE A 97 -12.61 4.71 -2.67
N ASP A 98 -12.97 5.98 -2.55
CA ASP A 98 -12.10 7.02 -1.99
C ASP A 98 -12.19 7.17 -0.46
N ILE A 99 -13.17 6.53 0.19
CA ILE A 99 -13.35 6.59 1.66
C ILE A 99 -12.05 6.30 2.44
N PRO A 100 -11.26 5.24 2.10
CA PRO A 100 -10.05 4.93 2.85
C PRO A 100 -9.00 6.06 2.88
N PHE A 101 -9.00 6.96 1.90
CA PHE A 101 -8.13 8.13 1.92
C PHE A 101 -8.61 9.24 2.86
N SER A 102 -9.92 9.28 3.12
CA SER A 102 -10.54 10.33 3.93
C SER A 102 -10.59 9.98 5.42
N ILE A 103 -10.44 8.70 5.76
CA ILE A 103 -10.52 8.19 7.13
C ILE A 103 -9.10 7.93 7.67
N SER A 104 -8.84 8.35 8.91
CA SER A 104 -7.60 7.96 9.59
C SER A 104 -7.47 6.42 9.65
N PRO A 105 -6.33 5.83 9.26
CA PRO A 105 -6.13 4.39 9.35
C PRO A 105 -6.39 3.82 10.76
N VAL A 106 -6.01 4.54 11.80
CA VAL A 106 -6.27 4.12 13.20
C VAL A 106 -7.76 4.02 13.48
N ILE A 107 -8.54 5.02 13.04
CA ILE A 107 -10.01 5.02 13.20
C ILE A 107 -10.63 3.87 12.40
N ALA A 108 -10.14 3.61 11.20
CA ALA A 108 -10.58 2.46 10.40
C ALA A 108 -10.32 1.13 11.13
N GLY A 109 -9.15 0.97 11.74
CA GLY A 109 -8.83 -0.21 12.55
C GLY A 109 -9.72 -0.35 13.78
N LEU A 110 -10.05 0.75 14.48
CA LEU A 110 -10.98 0.74 15.59
C LEU A 110 -12.41 0.40 15.14
N ALA A 111 -12.89 0.99 14.06
CA ALA A 111 -14.20 0.65 13.47
C ALA A 111 -14.28 -0.82 13.09
N TYR A 112 -13.19 -1.39 12.58
CA TYR A 112 -13.07 -2.81 12.28
C TYR A 112 -13.24 -3.68 13.54
N ILE A 113 -12.60 -3.31 14.66
CA ILE A 113 -12.76 -4.01 15.94
C ILE A 113 -14.21 -3.88 16.46
N MET A 114 -14.81 -2.71 16.35
CA MET A 114 -16.20 -2.50 16.77
C MET A 114 -17.19 -3.31 15.93
N THR A 115 -16.87 -3.57 14.67
CA THR A 115 -17.70 -4.37 13.76
C THR A 115 -17.52 -5.87 14.00
N PHE A 116 -16.28 -6.36 14.04
CA PHE A 116 -15.93 -7.79 14.01
C PHE A 116 -15.42 -8.34 15.35
N GLY A 117 -15.26 -7.48 16.37
CA GLY A 117 -14.83 -7.88 17.71
C GLY A 117 -15.88 -8.69 18.48
N ARG A 118 -15.54 -9.09 19.70
CA ARG A 118 -16.41 -9.92 20.55
C ARG A 118 -17.81 -9.32 20.79
N SER A 119 -17.90 -8.00 20.87
CA SER A 119 -19.17 -7.26 21.03
C SER A 119 -19.65 -6.61 19.72
N GLY A 120 -19.05 -6.97 18.59
CA GLY A 120 -19.37 -6.40 17.29
C GLY A 120 -20.67 -6.96 16.73
N TRP A 121 -21.38 -6.12 15.99
CA TRP A 121 -22.68 -6.50 15.39
C TRP A 121 -22.53 -7.58 14.31
N ALA A 122 -21.36 -7.74 13.67
CA ALA A 122 -21.10 -8.76 12.67
C ALA A 122 -20.62 -10.09 13.28
N LYS A 123 -20.37 -10.17 14.59
CA LYS A 123 -19.90 -11.38 15.28
C LYS A 123 -20.80 -12.60 15.05
N PRO A 124 -22.14 -12.51 15.15
CA PRO A 124 -23.02 -13.66 14.91
C PRO A 124 -22.89 -14.25 13.49
N ALA A 125 -22.67 -13.40 12.49
CA ALA A 125 -22.45 -13.86 11.12
C ALA A 125 -21.11 -14.61 10.96
N ILE A 126 -20.08 -14.15 11.66
CA ILE A 126 -18.76 -14.82 11.65
C ILE A 126 -18.86 -16.18 12.33
N ASP A 127 -19.54 -16.27 13.47
CA ASP A 127 -19.74 -17.53 14.19
C ASP A 127 -20.51 -18.51 13.35
N TRP A 128 -21.57 -18.07 12.68
CA TRP A 128 -22.31 -18.90 11.74
C TRP A 128 -21.44 -19.44 10.58
N ILE A 129 -20.57 -18.60 10.01
CA ILE A 129 -19.61 -19.00 8.95
C ILE A 129 -18.62 -20.02 9.51
N ASN A 130 -18.06 -19.78 10.71
CA ASN A 130 -17.13 -20.68 11.36
C ASN A 130 -17.76 -22.04 11.63
N ASP A 131 -19.00 -22.08 12.13
CA ASP A 131 -19.74 -23.31 12.38
C ASP A 131 -20.01 -24.06 11.07
N MET A 132 -20.39 -23.35 9.99
CA MET A 132 -20.67 -23.96 8.69
C MET A 132 -19.41 -24.57 8.04
N LEU A 133 -18.26 -23.90 8.20
CA LEU A 133 -16.98 -24.33 7.59
C LEU A 133 -16.14 -25.22 8.51
N GLY A 134 -16.56 -25.44 9.77
CA GLY A 134 -15.79 -26.15 10.78
C GLY A 134 -14.45 -25.46 11.11
N THR A 135 -14.42 -24.11 11.05
CA THR A 135 -13.22 -23.30 11.27
C THR A 135 -13.40 -22.43 12.52
N ASP A 136 -12.28 -21.98 13.09
CA ASP A 136 -12.26 -20.99 14.18
C ASP A 136 -11.44 -19.77 13.72
N ILE A 137 -11.94 -19.07 12.70
CA ILE A 137 -11.29 -17.89 12.14
C ILE A 137 -11.60 -16.69 13.02
N ALA A 138 -10.60 -16.23 13.76
CA ALA A 138 -10.68 -14.97 14.48
C ALA A 138 -10.38 -13.82 13.52
N LEU A 139 -11.38 -12.94 13.30
CA LEU A 139 -11.20 -11.74 12.45
C LEU A 139 -10.63 -10.54 13.21
N VAL A 140 -10.33 -10.65 14.51
CA VAL A 140 -9.72 -9.59 15.32
C VAL A 140 -8.52 -10.14 16.06
N PHE A 141 -7.46 -9.33 16.19
CA PHE A 141 -6.20 -9.69 16.85
C PHE A 141 -5.50 -10.92 16.23
N SER A 142 -5.63 -11.09 14.93
CA SER A 142 -5.14 -12.21 14.14
C SER A 142 -4.46 -11.74 12.85
N VAL A 143 -3.74 -12.62 12.16
CA VAL A 143 -3.16 -12.30 10.85
C VAL A 143 -4.23 -11.94 9.81
N PRO A 144 -5.38 -12.64 9.71
CA PRO A 144 -6.49 -12.20 8.87
C PRO A 144 -6.96 -10.76 9.13
N ALA A 145 -7.02 -10.33 10.41
CA ALA A 145 -7.36 -8.95 10.74
C ALA A 145 -6.36 -7.95 10.15
N VAL A 146 -5.07 -8.25 10.26
CA VAL A 146 -3.99 -7.43 9.68
C VAL A 146 -4.15 -7.34 8.16
N VAL A 147 -4.42 -8.46 7.49
CA VAL A 147 -4.64 -8.52 6.04
C VAL A 147 -5.83 -7.65 5.63
N LEU A 148 -6.99 -7.82 6.28
CA LEU A 148 -8.20 -7.08 5.96
C LEU A 148 -8.06 -5.57 6.22
N ALA A 149 -7.41 -5.19 7.32
CA ALA A 149 -7.11 -3.79 7.60
C ALA A 149 -6.19 -3.18 6.52
N THR A 150 -5.18 -3.93 6.08
CA THR A 150 -4.26 -3.50 5.00
C THR A 150 -5.01 -3.39 3.68
N ILE A 151 -5.87 -4.37 3.32
CA ILE A 151 -6.73 -4.33 2.11
C ILE A 151 -7.55 -3.04 2.12
N PHE A 152 -8.24 -2.75 3.21
CA PHE A 152 -9.09 -1.56 3.31
C PHE A 152 -8.31 -0.27 3.05
N VAL A 153 -7.18 -0.07 3.74
CA VAL A 153 -6.39 1.17 3.63
C VAL A 153 -5.77 1.33 2.24
N THR A 154 -5.42 0.22 1.59
CA THR A 154 -4.73 0.24 0.29
C THR A 154 -5.63 0.03 -0.92
N PHE A 155 -6.94 -0.18 -0.71
CA PHE A 155 -7.92 -0.42 -1.78
C PHE A 155 -7.94 0.65 -2.88
N PRO A 156 -7.92 1.96 -2.59
CA PRO A 156 -8.06 2.97 -3.63
C PRO A 156 -6.84 3.11 -4.55
N PHE A 157 -5.67 2.61 -4.16
CA PHE A 157 -4.44 2.85 -4.92
C PHE A 157 -4.49 2.32 -6.36
N ILE A 158 -5.06 1.13 -6.56
CA ILE A 158 -5.17 0.53 -7.89
C ILE A 158 -6.27 1.21 -8.72
N SER A 159 -7.42 1.44 -8.10
CA SER A 159 -8.55 2.07 -8.80
C SER A 159 -8.22 3.48 -9.28
N ARG A 160 -7.51 4.27 -8.47
CA ARG A 160 -7.12 5.64 -8.82
C ARG A 160 -6.15 5.71 -10.00
N GLU A 161 -5.32 4.69 -10.20
CA GLU A 161 -4.41 4.65 -11.34
C GLU A 161 -5.09 4.15 -12.61
N ILE A 162 -6.10 3.26 -12.49
CA ILE A 162 -6.75 2.65 -13.64
C ILE A 162 -7.90 3.51 -14.17
N ILE A 163 -8.68 4.14 -13.30
CA ILE A 163 -9.87 4.94 -13.71
C ILE A 163 -9.52 6.02 -14.74
N PRO A 164 -8.48 6.88 -14.55
CA PRO A 164 -8.11 7.89 -15.53
C PRO A 164 -7.69 7.29 -16.88
N VAL A 165 -6.98 6.17 -16.87
CA VAL A 165 -6.53 5.48 -18.09
C VAL A 165 -7.73 4.96 -18.88
N LEU A 166 -8.69 4.33 -18.21
CA LEU A 166 -9.92 3.84 -18.84
C LEU A 166 -10.80 4.98 -19.37
N TYR A 167 -10.87 6.12 -18.68
CA TYR A 167 -11.58 7.29 -19.21
C TYR A 167 -10.88 7.89 -20.45
N ALA A 168 -9.55 7.94 -20.44
CA ALA A 168 -8.79 8.45 -21.58
C ALA A 168 -8.88 7.55 -22.81
N GLN A 169 -8.99 6.23 -22.61
CA GLN A 169 -9.17 5.25 -23.69
C GLN A 169 -10.55 5.42 -24.39
N GLY A 170 -11.60 5.82 -23.66
CA GLY A 170 -12.96 5.85 -24.20
C GLY A 170 -13.56 4.47 -24.42
N ARG A 171 -14.58 4.38 -25.28
CA ARG A 171 -15.32 3.14 -25.58
C ARG A 171 -15.27 2.73 -27.06
N ASP A 172 -14.82 3.61 -27.94
CA ASP A 172 -14.96 3.48 -29.39
C ASP A 172 -14.33 2.19 -29.94
N GLU A 173 -13.13 1.85 -29.49
CA GLU A 173 -12.44 0.62 -29.92
C GLU A 173 -13.14 -0.66 -29.44
N GLU A 174 -13.68 -0.63 -28.23
CA GLU A 174 -14.41 -1.76 -27.63
C GLU A 174 -15.75 -1.97 -28.33
N GLU A 175 -16.47 -0.89 -28.64
CA GLU A 175 -17.74 -0.92 -29.35
C GLU A 175 -17.53 -1.39 -30.80
N ALA A 176 -16.50 -0.91 -31.51
CA ALA A 176 -16.15 -1.36 -32.83
C ALA A 176 -15.83 -2.87 -32.86
N ALA A 177 -15.07 -3.36 -31.89
CA ALA A 177 -14.77 -4.78 -31.79
C ALA A 177 -16.03 -5.63 -31.48
N ALA A 178 -16.92 -5.12 -30.63
CA ALA A 178 -18.21 -5.77 -30.33
C ALA A 178 -19.08 -5.88 -31.57
N MET A 179 -19.14 -4.82 -32.40
CA MET A 179 -19.86 -4.84 -33.67
C MET A 179 -19.28 -5.85 -34.68
N MET A 180 -17.99 -6.14 -34.60
CA MET A 180 -17.33 -7.20 -35.40
C MET A 180 -17.54 -8.60 -34.82
N GLY A 181 -18.33 -8.76 -33.75
CA GLY A 181 -18.64 -10.06 -33.13
C GLY A 181 -17.59 -10.56 -32.12
N ALA A 182 -16.68 -9.69 -31.65
CA ALA A 182 -15.72 -10.08 -30.61
C ALA A 182 -16.44 -10.30 -29.27
N SER A 183 -16.09 -11.42 -28.57
CA SER A 183 -16.60 -11.66 -27.22
C SER A 183 -16.01 -10.67 -26.21
N TRP A 184 -16.72 -10.40 -25.11
CA TRP A 184 -16.27 -9.51 -24.05
C TRP A 184 -14.88 -9.85 -23.51
N PHE A 185 -14.55 -11.14 -23.40
CA PHE A 185 -13.23 -11.60 -22.96
C PHE A 185 -12.13 -11.28 -23.98
N THR A 186 -12.46 -11.39 -25.28
CA THR A 186 -11.54 -11.04 -26.37
C THR A 186 -11.26 -9.53 -26.37
N ILE A 187 -12.30 -8.71 -26.19
CA ILE A 187 -12.19 -7.25 -26.08
C ILE A 187 -11.31 -6.89 -24.87
N PHE A 188 -11.63 -7.42 -23.71
CA PHE A 188 -10.82 -7.18 -22.49
C PHE A 188 -9.35 -7.54 -22.72
N ARG A 189 -9.06 -8.76 -23.21
CA ARG A 189 -7.69 -9.27 -23.34
C ARG A 189 -6.89 -8.55 -24.42
N LYS A 190 -7.52 -8.18 -25.55
CA LYS A 190 -6.82 -7.63 -26.74
C LYS A 190 -6.84 -6.12 -26.82
N ILE A 191 -7.81 -5.46 -26.20
CA ILE A 191 -8.00 -4.01 -26.27
C ILE A 191 -7.80 -3.40 -24.89
N THR A 192 -8.68 -3.69 -23.93
CA THR A 192 -8.69 -3.02 -22.63
C THR A 192 -7.42 -3.30 -21.82
N PHE A 193 -7.03 -4.56 -21.64
CA PHE A 193 -5.88 -4.95 -20.82
C PHE A 193 -4.53 -4.40 -21.33
N PRO A 194 -4.20 -4.43 -22.61
CA PRO A 194 -2.98 -3.81 -23.12
C PRO A 194 -2.88 -2.31 -22.84
N HIS A 195 -3.99 -1.58 -22.88
CA HIS A 195 -4.03 -0.15 -22.56
C HIS A 195 -3.81 0.13 -21.07
N ILE A 196 -4.42 -0.66 -20.18
CA ILE A 196 -4.32 -0.43 -18.73
C ILE A 196 -3.09 -1.06 -18.09
N ARG A 197 -2.34 -1.93 -18.76
CA ARG A 197 -1.27 -2.74 -18.16
C ARG A 197 -0.21 -1.93 -17.41
N TRP A 198 0.18 -0.77 -17.93
CA TRP A 198 1.19 0.07 -17.30
C TRP A 198 0.62 0.82 -16.10
N GLY A 199 -0.60 1.34 -16.18
CA GLY A 199 -1.33 1.91 -15.05
C GLY A 199 -1.59 0.88 -13.96
N LEU A 200 -1.95 -0.35 -14.34
CA LEU A 200 -2.15 -1.45 -13.40
C LEU A 200 -0.85 -1.82 -12.67
N LEU A 201 0.26 -1.98 -13.37
CA LEU A 201 1.56 -2.26 -12.76
C LEU A 201 1.99 -1.14 -11.81
N TYR A 202 1.76 0.11 -12.22
CA TYR A 202 2.04 1.28 -11.39
C TYR A 202 1.19 1.27 -10.12
N GLY A 203 -0.12 1.05 -10.24
CA GLY A 203 -1.04 0.93 -9.11
C GLY A 203 -0.68 -0.22 -8.16
N ILE A 204 -0.27 -1.38 -8.69
CA ILE A 204 0.22 -2.52 -7.89
C ILE A 204 1.43 -2.12 -7.05
N ILE A 205 2.42 -1.44 -7.64
CA ILE A 205 3.63 -1.02 -6.93
C ILE A 205 3.30 0.01 -5.84
N LEU A 206 2.42 0.97 -6.13
CA LEU A 206 1.97 1.95 -5.13
C LEU A 206 1.20 1.29 -3.99
N CYS A 207 0.30 0.35 -4.31
CA CYS A 207 -0.44 -0.43 -3.32
C CYS A 207 0.52 -1.22 -2.41
N ALA A 208 1.51 -1.91 -2.99
CA ALA A 208 2.52 -2.66 -2.24
C ALA A 208 3.38 -1.75 -1.36
N ALA A 209 3.88 -0.63 -1.90
CA ALA A 209 4.68 0.33 -1.15
C ALA A 209 3.91 0.90 0.06
N ARG A 210 2.62 1.19 -0.12
CA ARG A 210 1.74 1.65 0.96
C ARG A 210 1.46 0.56 1.99
N ALA A 211 1.25 -0.68 1.54
CA ALA A 211 1.00 -1.83 2.41
C ALA A 211 2.19 -2.18 3.30
N PHE A 212 3.43 -2.10 2.79
CA PHE A 212 4.64 -2.34 3.59
C PHE A 212 4.78 -1.38 4.77
N GLY A 213 4.37 -0.13 4.60
CA GLY A 213 4.42 0.90 5.62
C GLY A 213 3.15 1.04 6.45
N GLU A 214 2.20 0.10 6.36
CA GLU A 214 0.94 0.23 7.12
C GLU A 214 1.18 0.01 8.60
N PHE A 215 0.89 1.04 9.37
CA PHE A 215 1.02 1.07 10.82
C PHE A 215 -0.32 1.31 11.50
N GLY A 216 -1.04 2.35 11.11
CA GLY A 216 -2.18 2.87 11.88
C GLY A 216 -3.33 1.89 12.06
N ALA A 217 -3.84 1.30 10.97
CA ALA A 217 -4.93 0.35 11.04
C ALA A 217 -4.47 -0.97 11.70
N VAL A 218 -3.25 -1.41 11.37
CA VAL A 218 -2.67 -2.64 11.92
C VAL A 218 -2.39 -2.49 13.41
N TYR A 219 -1.97 -1.32 13.89
CA TYR A 219 -1.77 -1.03 15.32
C TYR A 219 -3.02 -1.30 16.14
N ALA A 220 -4.18 -0.95 15.63
CA ALA A 220 -5.44 -1.21 16.31
C ALA A 220 -5.76 -2.71 16.38
N VAL A 221 -5.66 -3.43 15.25
CA VAL A 221 -6.12 -4.83 15.10
C VAL A 221 -5.08 -5.89 15.45
N SER A 222 -3.82 -5.52 15.72
CA SER A 222 -2.73 -6.43 16.05
C SER A 222 -2.24 -6.20 17.48
N LYS A 223 -2.19 -7.26 18.30
CA LYS A 223 -1.83 -7.15 19.73
C LYS A 223 -0.76 -8.16 20.19
N ALA A 224 -0.38 -9.11 19.33
CA ALA A 224 0.53 -10.19 19.71
C ALA A 224 1.88 -10.07 19.00
N ARG A 225 2.88 -9.52 19.70
CA ARG A 225 4.26 -9.47 19.21
C ARG A 225 4.78 -10.88 18.91
N GLY A 226 5.51 -11.05 17.82
CA GLY A 226 5.99 -12.33 17.35
C GLY A 226 4.96 -13.22 16.64
N LYS A 227 3.66 -12.81 16.58
CA LYS A 227 2.58 -13.55 15.90
C LYS A 227 1.85 -12.71 14.86
N THR A 228 1.43 -11.49 15.22
CA THR A 228 0.58 -10.64 14.37
C THR A 228 1.21 -9.28 14.06
N PHE A 229 2.37 -8.96 14.65
CA PHE A 229 3.05 -7.70 14.38
C PHE A 229 3.60 -7.68 12.96
N THR A 230 3.44 -6.52 12.31
CA THR A 230 4.14 -6.17 11.08
C THR A 230 5.48 -5.50 11.40
N LEU A 231 6.35 -5.31 10.41
CA LEU A 231 7.63 -4.61 10.61
C LEU A 231 7.47 -3.22 11.25
N PRO A 232 6.54 -2.35 10.82
CA PRO A 232 6.32 -1.07 11.49
C PRO A 232 5.95 -1.22 12.98
N LEU A 233 5.15 -2.22 13.35
CA LEU A 233 4.79 -2.50 14.74
C LEU A 233 5.96 -3.06 15.55
N GLU A 234 6.79 -3.88 14.95
CA GLU A 234 7.99 -4.40 15.61
C GLU A 234 9.00 -3.28 15.86
N ILE A 235 9.17 -2.35 14.90
CA ILE A 235 10.01 -1.16 15.06
C ILE A 235 9.51 -0.30 16.24
N ASP A 236 8.22 -0.05 16.30
CA ASP A 236 7.61 0.71 17.40
C ASP A 236 7.82 0.02 18.76
N ALA A 237 7.59 -1.28 18.84
CA ALA A 237 7.78 -2.07 20.06
C ALA A 237 9.25 -2.08 20.53
N LEU A 238 10.21 -2.18 19.61
CA LEU A 238 11.64 -2.10 19.91
C LEU A 238 12.03 -0.70 20.40
N TYR A 239 11.53 0.34 19.74
CA TYR A 239 11.82 1.72 20.11
C TYR A 239 11.23 2.08 21.49
N MET A 240 9.98 1.68 21.74
CA MET A 240 9.28 1.91 23.02
C MET A 240 9.88 1.11 24.19
N ALA A 241 10.62 0.04 23.93
CA ALA A 241 11.35 -0.70 25.00
C ALA A 241 12.46 0.14 25.65
N GLY A 242 12.97 1.17 24.98
CA GLY A 242 13.76 2.25 25.55
C GLY A 242 15.21 1.91 25.96
N SER A 243 15.65 0.67 25.82
CA SER A 243 17.06 0.31 26.07
C SER A 243 17.93 0.72 24.89
N ALA A 244 19.21 1.02 25.13
CA ALA A 244 20.14 1.38 24.08
C ALA A 244 20.23 0.31 22.98
N ASP A 245 20.26 -0.96 23.36
CA ASP A 245 20.28 -2.09 22.43
C ASP A 245 18.97 -2.21 21.62
N SER A 246 17.80 -2.08 22.26
CA SER A 246 16.52 -2.14 21.56
C SER A 246 16.31 -0.97 20.58
N ILE A 247 16.80 0.21 20.92
CA ILE A 247 16.77 1.37 20.03
C ILE A 247 17.64 1.10 18.79
N THR A 248 18.87 0.57 18.96
CA THR A 248 19.72 0.20 17.81
C THR A 248 19.05 -0.88 16.96
N GLN A 249 18.43 -1.89 17.57
CA GLN A 249 17.64 -2.89 16.84
C GLN A 249 16.47 -2.27 16.08
N ALA A 250 15.76 -1.30 16.67
CA ALA A 250 14.68 -0.58 15.98
C ALA A 250 15.19 0.11 14.71
N PHE A 251 16.36 0.77 14.77
CA PHE A 251 16.98 1.39 13.59
C PHE A 251 17.44 0.35 12.56
N ALA A 252 17.96 -0.80 12.99
CA ALA A 252 18.33 -1.89 12.08
C ALA A 252 17.11 -2.43 11.33
N VAL A 253 15.99 -2.69 12.00
CA VAL A 253 14.74 -3.14 11.37
C VAL A 253 14.14 -2.03 10.50
N SER A 254 14.24 -0.76 10.91
CA SER A 254 13.82 0.39 10.11
C SER A 254 14.60 0.49 8.80
N SER A 255 15.91 0.23 8.82
CA SER A 255 16.74 0.25 7.61
C SER A 255 16.31 -0.82 6.59
N LEU A 256 15.83 -1.98 7.04
CA LEU A 256 15.24 -3.01 6.17
C LEU A 256 13.97 -2.48 5.50
N LEU A 257 13.08 -1.83 6.25
CA LEU A 257 11.85 -1.25 5.72
C LEU A 257 12.15 -0.13 4.70
N VAL A 258 13.15 0.73 5.00
CA VAL A 258 13.65 1.75 4.06
C VAL A 258 14.18 1.11 2.79
N GLY A 259 14.97 0.03 2.90
CA GLY A 259 15.46 -0.73 1.74
C GLY A 259 14.33 -1.26 0.87
N MET A 260 13.28 -1.83 1.47
CA MET A 260 12.07 -2.29 0.75
C MET A 260 11.37 -1.13 0.05
N ALA A 261 11.22 0.02 0.71
CA ALA A 261 10.61 1.21 0.11
C ALA A 261 11.43 1.74 -1.07
N LEU A 262 12.76 1.76 -0.98
CA LEU A 262 13.65 2.16 -2.07
C LEU A 262 13.53 1.21 -3.27
N ILE A 263 13.44 -0.10 -3.04
CA ILE A 263 13.20 -1.08 -4.11
C ILE A 263 11.88 -0.78 -4.82
N MET A 264 10.79 -0.53 -4.05
CA MET A 264 9.50 -0.17 -4.65
C MET A 264 9.57 1.14 -5.44
N LEU A 265 10.30 2.14 -4.97
CA LEU A 265 10.51 3.40 -5.68
C LEU A 265 11.26 3.20 -7.00
N ILE A 266 12.29 2.36 -7.00
CA ILE A 266 13.04 2.01 -8.23
C ILE A 266 12.13 1.29 -9.22
N LEU A 267 11.36 0.29 -8.77
CA LEU A 267 10.40 -0.44 -9.60
C LEU A 267 9.34 0.50 -10.19
N LYS A 268 8.80 1.42 -9.38
CA LYS A 268 7.88 2.46 -9.82
C LYS A 268 8.48 3.27 -10.97
N ASN A 269 9.69 3.79 -10.81
CA ASN A 269 10.35 4.61 -11.82
C ASN A 269 10.62 3.83 -13.12
N ILE A 270 10.98 2.55 -13.02
CA ILE A 270 11.18 1.68 -14.19
C ILE A 270 9.86 1.49 -14.95
N VAL A 271 8.76 1.20 -14.25
CA VAL A 271 7.44 1.01 -14.87
C VAL A 271 6.96 2.30 -15.53
N GLU A 272 7.08 3.44 -14.86
CA GLU A 272 6.71 4.75 -15.41
C GLU A 272 7.51 5.10 -16.66
N TYR A 273 8.82 4.86 -16.66
CA TYR A 273 9.66 5.09 -17.83
C TYR A 273 9.29 4.21 -19.02
N ARG A 274 8.99 2.92 -18.77
CA ARG A 274 8.57 1.98 -19.81
C ARG A 274 7.17 2.30 -20.34
N GLY A 275 6.25 2.71 -19.47
CA GLY A 275 4.89 3.16 -19.87
C GLY A 275 4.97 4.34 -20.84
N LYS A 276 5.69 5.41 -20.46
CA LYS A 276 5.87 6.59 -21.33
C LYS A 276 6.52 6.29 -22.69
N ARG A 277 7.29 5.21 -22.80
CA ARG A 277 7.90 4.78 -24.08
C ARG A 277 6.94 3.95 -24.95
N ALA A 278 6.00 3.25 -24.33
CA ALA A 278 5.02 2.43 -25.05
C ALA A 278 3.87 3.26 -25.66
N ASP A 279 3.62 4.46 -25.11
CA ASP A 279 2.59 5.40 -25.56
C ASP A 279 3.11 6.37 -26.65
N ARG A 280 4.39 6.31 -27.01
CA ARG A 280 5.01 7.03 -28.12
C ARG A 280 5.15 6.17 -29.38
#